data_eb06a7a40ff443df0ba7fc24ad308d10
#
_entry.id   eb06a7a40ff443df0ba7fc24ad308d10
#
_cell.length_a   1.000
_cell.length_b   1.000
_cell.length_c   1.000
_cell.angle_alpha   90.00
_cell.angle_beta   90.00
_cell.angle_gamma   90.00
#
_symmetry.space_group_name_H-M   'P 1'
#
loop_
_entity.id
_entity.type
_entity.pdbx_description
1 polymer ?
#
loop_
_entity_poly.entity_id
_entity_poly.type
_entity_poly.pdbx_seq_one_letter_code
_entity_poly.pdbx_strand_id
1 'polypeptide(L)'
;MGLLASLAGVVSAGPSPGGPAVRLPEGEFASDSWDLVARFESGHMVFSQAVVTNLGWGDHKAAVVGLVVTPDEKVQVFRRSEAEGDWKLSRDGLRMDLRSIVFDRTQTPHRLDVGKDEFELGVEWQPSGQPVWPAELPQRCPIEIQEISSDATGSLWSLGMPGPTKLERGHVALTHRWTSELDASCLVRRAEVFVLESDLGIYFTEILTTKGETHRWVALRRDGVVKYQGAPQKASLRWKDLASGYPSAGAIELEVDGLRLHGQVAEPFFRFDLLDRVAMPFRNVLATQTEPRLLLARARLTLDPQTPGAASREVAAVVKVDYANPVSAASEAPRAPAPAASGGGG
;
A
#
# COMPACT_ATOMS: atom_id res chain seq x y z
N MET A 1 -4.43 49.36 6.15
CA MET A 1 -5.23 48.21 6.58
C MET A 1 -5.68 47.49 5.31
N GLY A 2 -4.95 46.48 4.89
CA GLY A 2 -5.24 45.68 3.71
C GLY A 2 -5.35 44.21 4.13
N LEU A 3 -6.56 43.65 4.09
CA LEU A 3 -6.82 42.22 4.29
C LEU A 3 -6.26 41.45 3.09
N LEU A 4 -5.22 40.68 3.30
CA LEU A 4 -4.81 39.60 2.40
C LEU A 4 -5.69 38.38 2.71
N ALA A 5 -6.74 38.16 1.93
CA ALA A 5 -7.50 36.94 1.91
C ALA A 5 -6.65 35.85 1.22
N SER A 6 -6.18 34.92 2.01
CA SER A 6 -5.55 33.67 1.51
C SER A 6 -6.65 32.83 0.87
N LEU A 7 -6.70 32.80 -0.45
CA LEU A 7 -7.49 31.85 -1.23
C LEU A 7 -6.75 30.49 -1.19
N ALA A 8 -7.07 29.70 -0.20
CA ALA A 8 -6.80 28.25 -0.27
C ALA A 8 -7.64 27.69 -1.42
N GLY A 9 -7.00 27.47 -2.55
CA GLY A 9 -7.62 26.82 -3.70
C GLY A 9 -7.99 25.40 -3.32
N VAL A 10 -9.28 25.14 -3.13
CA VAL A 10 -9.83 23.79 -3.14
C VAL A 10 -9.63 23.26 -4.57
N VAL A 11 -8.57 22.51 -4.77
CA VAL A 11 -8.41 21.74 -6.01
C VAL A 11 -9.52 20.69 -5.97
N SER A 12 -10.58 20.94 -6.73
CA SER A 12 -11.62 19.95 -7.00
C SER A 12 -10.92 18.76 -7.66
N ALA A 13 -10.74 17.68 -6.91
CA ALA A 13 -10.29 16.42 -7.49
C ALA A 13 -11.30 16.03 -8.57
N GLY A 14 -10.85 15.95 -9.81
CA GLY A 14 -11.65 15.40 -10.89
C GLY A 14 -12.10 13.98 -10.51
N PRO A 15 -13.15 13.43 -11.13
CA PRO A 15 -13.61 12.09 -10.82
C PRO A 15 -12.45 11.11 -10.98
N SER A 16 -12.18 10.32 -9.92
CA SER A 16 -11.19 9.26 -9.96
C SER A 16 -11.47 8.31 -11.13
N PRO A 17 -10.53 8.11 -12.05
CA PRO A 17 -10.73 7.16 -13.14
C PRO A 17 -10.76 5.70 -12.63
N GLY A 18 -10.30 5.44 -11.39
CA GLY A 18 -10.30 4.13 -10.73
C GLY A 18 -11.68 3.73 -10.24
N GLY A 19 -12.25 4.49 -9.34
CA GLY A 19 -13.46 4.16 -8.63
C GLY A 19 -13.30 2.94 -7.69
N PRO A 20 -14.31 2.67 -6.86
CA PRO A 20 -14.22 1.61 -5.83
C PRO A 20 -14.41 0.19 -6.39
N ALA A 21 -14.80 0.02 -7.64
CA ALA A 21 -15.13 -1.29 -8.21
C ALA A 21 -13.88 -2.05 -8.69
N VAL A 22 -13.83 -3.35 -8.44
CA VAL A 22 -12.90 -4.26 -9.12
C VAL A 22 -13.23 -4.26 -10.62
N ARG A 23 -12.23 -4.15 -11.45
CA ARG A 23 -12.36 -4.19 -12.90
C ARG A 23 -11.84 -5.51 -13.44
N LEU A 24 -12.44 -5.97 -14.52
CA LEU A 24 -11.86 -7.02 -15.32
C LEU A 24 -10.83 -6.37 -16.24
N PRO A 25 -9.53 -6.60 -16.03
CA PRO A 25 -8.51 -5.91 -16.81
C PRO A 25 -8.51 -6.39 -18.27
N GLU A 26 -8.26 -5.47 -19.18
CA GLU A 26 -8.04 -5.76 -20.60
C GLU A 26 -6.55 -5.70 -20.94
N GLY A 27 -6.08 -6.63 -21.77
CA GLY A 27 -4.67 -6.76 -22.16
C GLY A 27 -3.96 -7.92 -21.45
N GLU A 28 -2.94 -8.46 -22.13
CA GLU A 28 -2.24 -9.70 -21.73
C GLU A 28 -1.57 -9.62 -20.34
N PHE A 29 -1.11 -8.43 -19.94
CA PHE A 29 -0.41 -8.22 -18.68
C PHE A 29 -1.17 -7.30 -17.72
N ALA A 30 -2.44 -7.05 -18.01
CA ALA A 30 -3.24 -6.15 -17.22
C ALA A 30 -3.58 -6.74 -15.84
N SER A 31 -3.67 -5.88 -14.85
CA SER A 31 -4.06 -6.24 -13.49
C SER A 31 -4.85 -5.13 -12.80
N ASP A 32 -5.72 -5.55 -11.89
CA ASP A 32 -6.46 -4.71 -10.96
C ASP A 32 -6.24 -5.27 -9.55
N SER A 33 -5.73 -4.49 -8.62
CA SER A 33 -5.32 -4.97 -7.30
C SER A 33 -5.70 -4.03 -6.17
N TRP A 34 -6.02 -4.63 -5.03
CA TRP A 34 -6.44 -3.98 -3.80
C TRP A 34 -5.55 -4.44 -2.66
N ASP A 35 -4.89 -3.50 -2.00
CA ASP A 35 -4.07 -3.78 -0.83
C ASP A 35 -4.75 -3.23 0.41
N LEU A 36 -5.03 -4.10 1.36
CA LEU A 36 -5.58 -3.78 2.67
C LEU A 36 -4.50 -3.93 3.72
N VAL A 37 -4.29 -2.91 4.52
CA VAL A 37 -3.44 -2.92 5.70
C VAL A 37 -4.32 -2.57 6.90
N ALA A 38 -4.42 -3.46 7.87
CA ALA A 38 -5.12 -3.19 9.12
C ALA A 38 -4.17 -3.33 10.31
N ARG A 39 -4.32 -2.46 11.29
CA ARG A 39 -3.62 -2.52 12.56
C ARG A 39 -4.62 -2.39 13.69
N PHE A 40 -4.52 -3.26 14.68
CA PHE A 40 -5.41 -3.30 15.84
C PHE A 40 -4.66 -2.89 17.11
N GLU A 41 -5.37 -2.27 18.07
CA GLU A 41 -4.81 -1.88 19.38
C GLU A 41 -4.26 -3.09 20.15
N SER A 42 -4.82 -4.28 19.91
CA SER A 42 -4.30 -5.55 20.44
C SER A 42 -2.91 -5.94 19.94
N GLY A 43 -2.30 -5.14 19.04
CA GLY A 43 -0.99 -5.40 18.42
C GLY A 43 -1.04 -6.33 17.21
N HIS A 44 -2.21 -6.87 16.86
CA HIS A 44 -2.38 -7.63 15.62
C HIS A 44 -2.28 -6.69 14.40
N MET A 45 -1.74 -7.25 13.33
CA MET A 45 -1.70 -6.59 12.03
C MET A 45 -2.18 -7.56 10.95
N VAL A 46 -2.96 -7.05 10.01
CA VAL A 46 -3.43 -7.80 8.83
C VAL A 46 -2.93 -7.08 7.59
N PHE A 47 -2.40 -7.84 6.66
CA PHE A 47 -2.17 -7.42 5.29
C PHE A 47 -2.92 -8.37 4.35
N SER A 48 -3.56 -7.83 3.33
CA SER A 48 -4.17 -8.62 2.26
C SER A 48 -4.03 -7.88 0.94
N GLN A 49 -3.59 -8.60 -0.08
CA GLN A 49 -3.62 -8.15 -1.46
C GLN A 49 -4.58 -9.02 -2.24
N ALA A 50 -5.63 -8.41 -2.79
CA ALA A 50 -6.55 -9.03 -3.73
C ALA A 50 -6.23 -8.55 -5.13
N VAL A 51 -6.16 -9.44 -6.11
CA VAL A 51 -5.80 -9.09 -7.49
C VAL A 51 -6.65 -9.87 -8.49
N VAL A 52 -7.06 -9.19 -9.54
CA VAL A 52 -7.55 -9.81 -10.78
C VAL A 52 -6.54 -9.50 -11.88
N THR A 53 -6.08 -10.49 -12.61
CA THR A 53 -5.00 -10.32 -13.57
C THR A 53 -5.12 -11.27 -14.76
N ASN A 54 -4.61 -10.81 -15.91
CA ASN A 54 -4.40 -11.61 -17.11
C ASN A 54 -2.96 -12.16 -17.19
N LEU A 55 -2.15 -11.95 -16.16
CA LEU A 55 -0.80 -12.45 -16.12
C LEU A 55 -0.78 -13.98 -16.07
N GLY A 56 -0.17 -14.60 -17.06
CA GLY A 56 -0.09 -16.06 -17.20
C GLY A 56 -1.15 -16.64 -18.12
N TRP A 57 -1.38 -17.96 -18.02
CA TRP A 57 -2.32 -18.63 -18.89
C TRP A 57 -3.76 -18.42 -18.43
N GLY A 58 -4.60 -17.96 -19.35
CA GLY A 58 -6.01 -17.62 -19.13
C GLY A 58 -6.19 -16.17 -18.64
N ASP A 59 -7.36 -15.64 -18.91
CA ASP A 59 -7.75 -14.29 -18.55
C ASP A 59 -8.41 -14.26 -17.17
N HIS A 60 -8.53 -13.08 -16.60
CA HIS A 60 -9.30 -12.78 -15.39
C HIS A 60 -9.09 -13.75 -14.23
N LYS A 61 -7.84 -14.15 -13.97
CA LYS A 61 -7.50 -14.91 -12.77
C LYS A 61 -7.64 -14.02 -11.55
N ALA A 62 -8.26 -14.54 -10.51
CA ALA A 62 -8.32 -13.85 -9.24
C ALA A 62 -7.43 -14.53 -8.21
N ALA A 63 -6.73 -13.73 -7.42
CA ALA A 63 -5.93 -14.23 -6.31
C ALA A 63 -6.04 -13.29 -5.10
N VAL A 64 -5.97 -13.90 -3.92
CA VAL A 64 -5.76 -13.18 -2.67
C VAL A 64 -4.56 -13.81 -1.97
N VAL A 65 -3.64 -12.98 -1.56
CA VAL A 65 -2.56 -13.33 -0.63
C VAL A 65 -2.63 -12.39 0.55
N GLY A 66 -2.48 -12.93 1.74
CA GLY A 66 -2.46 -12.09 2.93
C GLY A 66 -1.81 -12.79 4.11
N LEU A 67 -1.67 -12.05 5.18
CA LEU A 67 -1.11 -12.55 6.42
C LEU A 67 -1.70 -11.83 7.62
N VAL A 68 -1.64 -12.51 8.76
CA VAL A 68 -1.85 -11.94 10.07
C VAL A 68 -0.54 -12.02 10.83
N VAL A 69 -0.17 -10.93 11.48
CA VAL A 69 0.93 -10.89 12.43
C VAL A 69 0.33 -10.69 13.82
N THR A 70 0.62 -11.63 14.71
CA THR A 70 0.18 -11.56 16.10
C THR A 70 1.08 -10.62 16.92
N PRO A 71 0.68 -10.23 18.15
CA PRO A 71 1.51 -9.40 19.02
C PRO A 71 2.86 -10.04 19.39
N ASP A 72 2.92 -11.39 19.44
CA ASP A 72 4.15 -12.17 19.66
C ASP A 72 4.93 -12.44 18.37
N GLU A 73 4.67 -11.66 17.32
CA GLU A 73 5.38 -11.65 16.03
C GLU A 73 5.25 -12.94 15.19
N LYS A 74 4.33 -13.83 15.53
CA LYS A 74 4.02 -14.97 14.67
C LYS A 74 3.30 -14.50 13.40
N VAL A 75 3.73 -15.04 12.27
CA VAL A 75 3.15 -14.73 10.96
C VAL A 75 2.36 -15.93 10.47
N GLN A 76 1.07 -15.71 10.21
CA GLN A 76 0.20 -16.70 9.60
C GLN A 76 -0.24 -16.21 8.22
N VAL A 77 0.07 -16.99 7.18
CA VAL A 77 -0.17 -16.63 5.78
C VAL A 77 -1.42 -17.36 5.27
N PHE A 78 -2.30 -16.61 4.61
CA PHE A 78 -3.41 -17.18 3.86
C PHE A 78 -3.30 -16.79 2.39
N ARG A 79 -3.82 -17.65 1.53
CA ARG A 79 -3.81 -17.40 0.09
C ARG A 79 -4.83 -18.25 -0.63
N ARG A 80 -5.36 -17.72 -1.70
CA ARG A 80 -6.23 -18.39 -2.64
C ARG A 80 -6.00 -17.84 -4.04
N SER A 81 -6.05 -18.70 -5.04
CA SER A 81 -6.09 -18.29 -6.45
C SER A 81 -7.08 -19.16 -7.19
N GLU A 82 -7.83 -18.55 -8.09
CA GLU A 82 -8.85 -19.21 -8.91
C GLU A 82 -8.69 -18.77 -10.35
N ALA A 83 -8.98 -19.71 -11.27
CA ALA A 83 -9.05 -19.42 -12.69
C ALA A 83 -10.33 -18.66 -13.02
N GLU A 84 -10.41 -18.11 -14.23
CA GLU A 84 -11.66 -17.53 -14.74
C GLU A 84 -12.83 -18.54 -14.64
N GLY A 85 -13.98 -18.05 -14.16
CA GLY A 85 -15.19 -18.87 -13.97
C GLY A 85 -15.25 -19.64 -12.64
N ASP A 86 -14.13 -19.79 -11.92
CA ASP A 86 -14.08 -20.45 -10.60
C ASP A 86 -14.27 -19.49 -9.42
N TRP A 87 -14.28 -18.19 -9.66
CA TRP A 87 -14.54 -17.14 -8.71
C TRP A 87 -15.69 -16.25 -9.18
N LYS A 88 -16.20 -15.40 -8.32
CA LYS A 88 -17.35 -14.55 -8.64
C LYS A 88 -17.04 -13.09 -8.37
N LEU A 89 -17.46 -12.23 -9.30
CA LEU A 89 -17.50 -10.79 -9.14
C LEU A 89 -18.96 -10.34 -9.15
N SER A 90 -19.37 -9.51 -8.19
CA SER A 90 -20.70 -8.89 -8.24
C SER A 90 -20.83 -7.94 -9.45
N ARG A 91 -22.05 -7.70 -9.89
CA ARG A 91 -22.32 -6.87 -11.08
C ARG A 91 -21.76 -5.45 -10.95
N ASP A 92 -21.74 -4.91 -9.75
CA ASP A 92 -21.19 -3.58 -9.41
C ASP A 92 -19.69 -3.58 -9.19
N GLY A 93 -19.03 -4.76 -9.23
CA GLY A 93 -17.59 -4.90 -8.99
C GLY A 93 -17.16 -4.70 -7.55
N LEU A 94 -18.07 -4.61 -6.59
CA LEU A 94 -17.75 -4.32 -5.19
C LEU A 94 -17.54 -5.55 -4.33
N ARG A 95 -17.93 -6.76 -4.82
CA ARG A 95 -17.72 -8.02 -4.10
C ARG A 95 -16.99 -9.02 -4.97
N MET A 96 -15.86 -9.46 -4.47
CA MET A 96 -15.07 -10.56 -5.05
C MET A 96 -15.13 -11.77 -4.12
N ASP A 97 -15.51 -12.92 -4.65
CA ASP A 97 -15.69 -14.16 -3.91
C ASP A 97 -14.82 -15.26 -4.54
N LEU A 98 -13.79 -15.67 -3.82
CA LEU A 98 -12.87 -16.77 -4.15
C LEU A 98 -13.15 -17.97 -3.24
N ARG A 99 -14.41 -18.42 -3.16
CA ARG A 99 -14.85 -19.56 -2.32
C ARG A 99 -14.63 -19.33 -0.83
N SER A 100 -13.40 -19.50 -0.36
CA SER A 100 -13.03 -19.36 1.05
C SER A 100 -12.54 -17.96 1.45
N ILE A 101 -12.43 -17.04 0.48
CA ILE A 101 -12.03 -15.65 0.73
C ILE A 101 -13.03 -14.73 0.04
N VAL A 102 -13.63 -13.83 0.81
CA VAL A 102 -14.59 -12.85 0.31
C VAL A 102 -14.09 -11.45 0.66
N PHE A 103 -13.97 -10.61 -0.37
CA PHE A 103 -13.72 -9.18 -0.22
C PHE A 103 -15.00 -8.45 -0.64
N ASP A 104 -15.74 -7.89 0.31
CA ASP A 104 -17.06 -7.35 0.12
C ASP A 104 -17.16 -5.89 0.55
N ARG A 105 -17.51 -5.02 -0.40
CA ARG A 105 -17.73 -3.58 -0.21
C ARG A 105 -19.13 -3.14 -0.66
N THR A 106 -20.03 -4.09 -0.85
CA THR A 106 -21.43 -3.82 -1.24
C THR A 106 -22.26 -3.27 -0.10
N GLN A 107 -21.82 -3.47 1.15
CA GLN A 107 -22.51 -3.08 2.37
C GLN A 107 -21.58 -2.29 3.29
N THR A 108 -22.15 -1.61 4.26
CA THR A 108 -21.43 -0.94 5.34
C THR A 108 -21.73 -1.66 6.65
N PRO A 109 -20.74 -2.14 7.39
CA PRO A 109 -19.29 -2.04 7.13
C PRO A 109 -18.85 -2.86 5.90
N HIS A 110 -17.75 -2.43 5.27
CA HIS A 110 -17.00 -3.23 4.31
C HIS A 110 -16.31 -4.37 5.03
N ARG A 111 -15.99 -5.48 4.33
CA ARG A 111 -15.35 -6.62 4.99
C ARG A 111 -14.43 -7.43 4.11
N LEU A 112 -13.44 -8.06 4.77
CA LEU A 112 -12.65 -9.16 4.28
C LEU A 112 -12.92 -10.37 5.16
N ASP A 113 -13.43 -11.45 4.59
CA ASP A 113 -13.63 -12.74 5.26
C ASP A 113 -12.69 -13.77 4.67
N VAL A 114 -11.98 -14.50 5.52
CA VAL A 114 -11.14 -15.63 5.16
C VAL A 114 -11.58 -16.82 6.01
N GLY A 115 -12.05 -17.88 5.36
CA GLY A 115 -12.38 -19.14 6.01
C GLY A 115 -11.66 -20.28 5.30
N LYS A 116 -10.60 -20.79 5.87
CA LYS A 116 -9.80 -21.86 5.27
C LYS A 116 -9.38 -22.89 6.30
N ASP A 117 -9.94 -24.08 6.18
CA ASP A 117 -9.65 -25.29 6.97
C ASP A 117 -9.50 -25.05 8.48
N GLU A 118 -8.37 -24.52 8.91
CA GLU A 118 -7.95 -24.35 10.28
C GLU A 118 -7.68 -22.89 10.63
N PHE A 119 -8.16 -21.96 9.78
CA PHE A 119 -7.93 -20.53 9.91
C PHE A 119 -9.16 -19.73 9.49
N GLU A 120 -9.61 -18.83 10.35
CA GLU A 120 -10.67 -17.87 10.07
C GLU A 120 -10.21 -16.46 10.45
N LEU A 121 -10.42 -15.52 9.56
CA LEU A 121 -10.17 -14.10 9.76
C LEU A 121 -11.36 -13.31 9.24
N GLY A 122 -11.91 -12.44 10.05
CA GLY A 122 -12.82 -11.40 9.64
C GLY A 122 -12.21 -10.04 9.93
N VAL A 123 -12.24 -9.13 8.97
CA VAL A 123 -11.93 -7.71 9.17
C VAL A 123 -13.07 -6.90 8.60
N GLU A 124 -13.67 -6.06 9.42
CA GLU A 124 -14.74 -5.14 9.04
C GLU A 124 -14.27 -3.70 9.25
N TRP A 125 -14.62 -2.81 8.34
CA TRP A 125 -14.27 -1.39 8.46
C TRP A 125 -15.34 -0.45 7.95
N GLN A 126 -15.41 0.72 8.56
CA GLN A 126 -16.32 1.78 8.14
C GLN A 126 -15.66 2.60 7.01
N PRO A 127 -16.26 2.67 5.80
CA PRO A 127 -15.68 3.44 4.72
C PRO A 127 -15.65 4.94 5.07
N SER A 128 -14.53 5.60 4.81
CA SER A 128 -14.37 7.04 5.01
C SER A 128 -15.16 7.88 4.00
N GLY A 129 -15.50 7.27 2.86
CA GLY A 129 -16.23 7.94 1.78
C GLY A 129 -15.44 9.04 1.05
N GLN A 130 -14.15 9.16 1.29
CA GLN A 130 -13.29 10.17 0.70
C GLN A 130 -12.02 9.54 0.10
N PRO A 131 -12.13 8.86 -1.05
CA PRO A 131 -10.96 8.36 -1.75
C PRO A 131 -10.08 9.52 -2.22
N VAL A 132 -8.77 9.28 -2.26
CA VAL A 132 -7.77 10.28 -2.62
C VAL A 132 -7.00 9.80 -3.85
N TRP A 133 -6.92 10.67 -4.84
CA TRP A 133 -6.26 10.40 -6.11
C TRP A 133 -4.98 11.23 -6.25
N PRO A 134 -3.78 10.61 -6.21
CA PRO A 134 -2.51 11.31 -6.38
C PRO A 134 -2.21 11.56 -7.87
N ALA A 135 -2.80 12.61 -8.42
CA ALA A 135 -2.64 12.97 -9.84
C ALA A 135 -1.19 13.26 -10.26
N GLU A 136 -0.34 13.61 -9.29
CA GLU A 136 1.08 13.93 -9.48
C GLU A 136 1.96 12.68 -9.64
N LEU A 137 1.45 11.51 -9.32
CA LEU A 137 2.18 10.25 -9.51
C LEU A 137 2.12 9.77 -10.97
N PRO A 138 3.05 8.90 -11.39
CA PRO A 138 3.09 8.40 -12.75
C PRO A 138 1.78 7.72 -13.16
N GLN A 139 1.10 8.25 -14.18
CA GLN A 139 -0.21 7.79 -14.63
C GLN A 139 -0.20 6.38 -15.25
N ARG A 140 0.97 5.85 -15.63
CA ARG A 140 1.11 4.47 -16.14
C ARG A 140 1.05 3.41 -15.04
N CYS A 141 1.35 3.80 -13.79
CA CYS A 141 1.26 2.94 -12.60
C CYS A 141 0.36 3.62 -11.57
N PRO A 142 -0.91 3.82 -11.89
CA PRO A 142 -1.83 4.58 -11.05
C PRO A 142 -2.07 3.88 -9.71
N ILE A 143 -2.30 4.69 -8.70
CA ILE A 143 -2.74 4.26 -7.38
C ILE A 143 -3.83 5.22 -6.89
N GLU A 144 -4.82 4.68 -6.23
CA GLU A 144 -5.85 5.42 -5.54
C GLU A 144 -5.90 4.96 -4.08
N ILE A 145 -6.01 5.90 -3.17
CA ILE A 145 -6.14 5.60 -1.75
C ILE A 145 -7.62 5.66 -1.41
N GLN A 146 -8.23 4.51 -1.17
CA GLN A 146 -9.65 4.40 -0.83
C GLN A 146 -9.90 4.72 0.64
N GLU A 147 -9.00 4.25 1.51
CA GLU A 147 -9.10 4.45 2.95
C GLU A 147 -7.75 4.84 3.54
N ILE A 148 -7.77 5.78 4.49
CA ILE A 148 -6.61 6.18 5.29
C ILE A 148 -7.03 6.17 6.74
N SER A 149 -6.66 5.16 7.52
CA SER A 149 -6.99 5.02 8.94
C SER A 149 -8.51 5.05 9.22
N SER A 150 -9.28 4.25 8.49
CA SER A 150 -10.71 4.04 8.75
C SER A 150 -10.90 3.07 9.90
N ASP A 151 -11.90 3.33 10.76
CA ASP A 151 -12.19 2.47 11.93
C ASP A 151 -12.48 1.04 11.52
N ALA A 152 -11.87 0.10 12.23
CA ALA A 152 -11.99 -1.32 11.94
C ALA A 152 -12.17 -2.17 13.20
N THR A 153 -12.85 -3.28 13.02
CA THR A 153 -12.96 -4.39 13.99
C THR A 153 -12.67 -5.71 13.27
N GLY A 154 -12.51 -6.78 14.01
CA GLY A 154 -12.31 -8.08 13.40
C GLY A 154 -12.39 -9.25 14.37
N SER A 155 -12.14 -10.42 13.80
CA SER A 155 -12.01 -11.67 14.54
C SER A 155 -10.94 -12.55 13.91
N LEU A 156 -10.24 -13.29 14.72
CA LEU A 156 -9.19 -14.23 14.30
C LEU A 156 -9.36 -15.54 15.06
N TRP A 157 -9.38 -16.63 14.32
CA TRP A 157 -9.27 -17.97 14.87
C TRP A 157 -8.27 -18.81 14.07
N SER A 158 -7.50 -19.63 14.74
CA SER A 158 -6.64 -20.63 14.08
C SER A 158 -6.56 -21.88 14.91
N LEU A 159 -6.16 -23.00 14.28
CA LEU A 159 -5.99 -24.26 14.96
C LEU A 159 -5.07 -24.13 16.19
N GLY A 160 -5.50 -24.69 17.30
CA GLY A 160 -4.81 -24.60 18.59
C GLY A 160 -5.22 -23.40 19.45
N MET A 161 -6.02 -22.48 18.93
CA MET A 161 -6.64 -21.42 19.74
C MET A 161 -7.89 -21.97 20.47
N PRO A 162 -8.13 -21.58 21.72
CA PRO A 162 -9.30 -22.03 22.49
C PRO A 162 -10.63 -21.50 21.95
N GLY A 163 -10.58 -20.50 21.08
CA GLY A 163 -11.73 -19.86 20.44
C GLY A 163 -11.32 -18.62 19.65
N PRO A 164 -12.25 -17.97 18.97
CA PRO A 164 -11.97 -16.75 18.22
C PRO A 164 -11.49 -15.61 19.13
N THR A 165 -10.41 -14.95 18.73
CA THR A 165 -9.95 -13.71 19.35
C THR A 165 -10.65 -12.53 18.67
N LYS A 166 -11.29 -11.68 19.45
CA LYS A 166 -11.86 -10.43 18.94
C LYS A 166 -10.77 -9.37 18.77
N LEU A 167 -10.81 -8.68 17.64
CA LEU A 167 -9.97 -7.54 17.29
C LEU A 167 -10.85 -6.28 17.36
N GLU A 168 -11.06 -5.77 18.59
CA GLU A 168 -12.16 -4.84 18.87
C GLU A 168 -11.96 -3.44 18.32
N ARG A 169 -10.72 -2.96 18.29
CA ARG A 169 -10.38 -1.61 17.81
C ARG A 169 -9.16 -1.65 16.93
N GLY A 170 -9.30 -1.06 15.77
CA GLY A 170 -8.22 -0.98 14.80
C GLY A 170 -8.52 0.02 13.72
N HIS A 171 -7.58 0.17 12.81
CA HIS A 171 -7.67 1.08 11.69
C HIS A 171 -7.19 0.40 10.42
N VAL A 172 -7.82 0.74 9.30
CA VAL A 172 -7.55 0.19 7.97
C VAL A 172 -7.10 1.29 7.02
N ALA A 173 -6.08 0.98 6.23
CA ALA A 173 -5.83 1.62 4.94
C ALA A 173 -6.17 0.66 3.81
N LEU A 174 -6.73 1.19 2.74
CA LEU A 174 -7.05 0.45 1.53
C LEU A 174 -6.57 1.23 0.32
N THR A 175 -5.72 0.61 -0.50
CA THR A 175 -5.25 1.19 -1.75
C THR A 175 -5.70 0.36 -2.93
N HIS A 176 -5.96 1.00 -4.06
CA HIS A 176 -6.37 0.40 -5.32
C HIS A 176 -5.38 0.76 -6.41
N ARG A 177 -4.94 -0.24 -7.17
CA ARG A 177 -4.00 -0.09 -8.28
C ARG A 177 -4.50 -0.85 -9.48
N TRP A 178 -4.27 -0.31 -10.66
CA TRP A 178 -4.56 -1.01 -11.92
C TRP A 178 -3.52 -0.67 -12.97
N THR A 179 -3.31 -1.57 -13.88
CA THR A 179 -2.42 -1.38 -15.01
C THR A 179 -2.87 -2.20 -16.20
N SER A 180 -2.63 -1.71 -17.40
CA SER A 180 -2.79 -2.47 -18.65
C SER A 180 -1.51 -3.15 -19.10
N GLU A 181 -0.40 -2.92 -18.40
CA GLU A 181 0.93 -3.43 -18.72
C GLU A 181 1.55 -4.08 -17.47
N LEU A 182 2.69 -4.74 -17.60
CA LEU A 182 3.49 -5.18 -16.47
C LEU A 182 3.92 -3.97 -15.62
N ASP A 183 3.84 -4.07 -14.30
CA ASP A 183 4.38 -3.06 -13.38
C ASP A 183 5.85 -2.72 -13.71
N ALA A 184 6.63 -3.73 -14.12
CA ALA A 184 8.01 -3.58 -14.55
C ALA A 184 8.21 -2.64 -15.74
N SER A 185 7.17 -2.30 -16.50
CA SER A 185 7.25 -1.33 -17.59
C SER A 185 7.30 0.12 -17.10
N CYS A 186 6.83 0.38 -15.88
CA CYS A 186 6.70 1.73 -15.36
C CYS A 186 7.46 1.96 -14.04
N LEU A 187 7.59 0.96 -13.18
CA LEU A 187 8.26 1.09 -11.90
C LEU A 187 9.33 0.02 -11.68
N VAL A 188 10.34 0.41 -10.91
CA VAL A 188 11.33 -0.50 -10.35
C VAL A 188 10.92 -0.90 -8.94
N ARG A 189 10.49 0.10 -8.15
CA ARG A 189 10.11 -0.08 -6.74
C ARG A 189 9.03 0.92 -6.35
N ARG A 190 8.12 0.48 -5.49
CA ARG A 190 7.18 1.32 -4.75
C ARG A 190 7.31 1.04 -3.26
N ALA A 191 7.56 2.06 -2.47
CA ALA A 191 7.51 1.99 -1.02
C ALA A 191 6.28 2.73 -0.52
N GLU A 192 5.57 2.14 0.42
CA GLU A 192 4.36 2.68 1.03
C GLU A 192 4.51 2.64 2.56
N VAL A 193 4.15 3.71 3.23
CA VAL A 193 4.18 3.84 4.69
C VAL A 193 2.79 4.19 5.18
N PHE A 194 2.28 3.37 6.10
CA PHE A 194 0.95 3.51 6.67
C PHE A 194 1.06 3.79 8.16
N VAL A 195 0.66 4.97 8.62
CA VAL A 195 0.41 5.27 10.03
C VAL A 195 -1.09 5.21 10.25
N LEU A 196 -1.53 4.31 11.13
CA LEU A 196 -2.92 3.97 11.34
C LEU A 196 -3.25 4.15 12.83
N GLU A 197 -3.62 5.38 13.21
CA GLU A 197 -4.04 5.76 14.56
C GLU A 197 -5.46 6.33 14.53
N SER A 198 -6.14 6.38 15.66
CA SER A 198 -7.53 6.84 15.75
C SER A 198 -7.72 8.31 15.36
N ASP A 199 -6.78 9.16 15.75
CA ASP A 199 -6.78 10.61 15.48
C ASP A 199 -5.97 11.00 14.26
N LEU A 200 -5.16 10.07 13.72
CA LEU A 200 -4.17 10.36 12.69
C LEU A 200 -4.01 9.21 11.71
N GLY A 201 -4.26 9.44 10.44
CA GLY A 201 -3.88 8.57 9.35
C GLY A 201 -2.85 9.24 8.46
N ILE A 202 -1.75 8.56 8.16
CA ILE A 202 -0.78 9.01 7.16
C ILE A 202 -0.56 7.87 6.16
N TYR A 203 -0.72 8.20 4.90
CA TYR A 203 -0.26 7.39 3.79
C TYR A 203 0.84 8.15 3.07
N PHE A 204 2.03 7.56 2.98
CA PHE A 204 3.13 8.11 2.19
C PHE A 204 3.57 7.07 1.17
N THR A 205 3.86 7.48 -0.06
CA THR A 205 4.45 6.62 -1.09
C THR A 205 5.64 7.25 -1.76
N GLU A 206 6.66 6.43 -2.04
CA GLU A 206 7.80 6.74 -2.89
C GLU A 206 7.86 5.73 -4.03
N ILE A 207 7.86 6.21 -5.26
CA ILE A 207 7.93 5.41 -6.48
C ILE A 207 9.26 5.71 -7.17
N LEU A 208 10.07 4.68 -7.41
CA LEU A 208 11.22 4.72 -8.30
C LEU A 208 10.80 4.15 -9.65
N THR A 209 10.82 4.97 -10.70
CA THR A 209 10.44 4.57 -12.05
C THR A 209 11.58 3.88 -12.79
N THR A 210 11.27 3.19 -13.87
CA THR A 210 12.26 2.59 -14.78
C THR A 210 13.16 3.63 -15.46
N LYS A 211 12.77 4.91 -15.45
CA LYS A 211 13.61 6.03 -15.92
C LYS A 211 14.56 6.56 -14.84
N GLY A 212 14.54 6.00 -13.64
CA GLY A 212 15.34 6.45 -12.50
C GLY A 212 14.81 7.71 -11.85
N GLU A 213 13.55 8.08 -12.08
CA GLU A 213 12.89 9.21 -11.43
C GLU A 213 12.25 8.75 -10.13
N THR A 214 12.37 9.56 -9.08
CA THR A 214 11.73 9.31 -7.79
C THR A 214 10.58 10.28 -7.59
N HIS A 215 9.38 9.73 -7.45
CA HIS A 215 8.16 10.47 -7.15
C HIS A 215 7.73 10.20 -5.71
N ARG A 216 7.31 11.25 -4.99
CA ARG A 216 6.87 11.16 -3.60
C ARG A 216 5.55 11.85 -3.42
N TRP A 217 4.68 11.22 -2.67
CA TRP A 217 3.37 11.76 -2.38
C TRP A 217 2.90 11.33 -1.00
N VAL A 218 2.08 12.17 -0.37
CA VAL A 218 1.56 11.93 0.97
C VAL A 218 0.11 12.38 1.09
N ALA A 219 -0.69 11.63 1.83
CA ALA A 219 -1.97 12.07 2.34
C ALA A 219 -1.97 12.00 3.87
N LEU A 220 -2.53 13.03 4.48
CA LEU A 220 -2.70 13.17 5.92
C LEU A 220 -4.18 13.31 6.24
N ARG A 221 -4.70 12.42 7.08
CA ARG A 221 -6.05 12.47 7.65
C ARG A 221 -5.96 12.75 9.14
N ARG A 222 -6.73 13.70 9.63
CA ARG A 222 -6.91 13.99 11.06
C ARG A 222 -8.39 14.07 11.40
N ASP A 223 -8.78 13.44 12.49
CA ASP A 223 -10.17 13.44 12.98
C ASP A 223 -11.18 13.09 11.88
N GLY A 224 -10.88 12.06 11.12
CA GLY A 224 -11.73 11.56 10.03
C GLY A 224 -11.72 12.38 8.74
N VAL A 225 -10.94 13.49 8.63
CA VAL A 225 -10.93 14.36 7.46
C VAL A 225 -9.54 14.44 6.84
N VAL A 226 -9.46 14.34 5.51
CA VAL A 226 -8.21 14.58 4.77
C VAL A 226 -7.85 16.07 4.89
N LYS A 227 -6.73 16.37 5.54
CA LYS A 227 -6.21 17.73 5.79
C LYS A 227 -5.16 18.15 4.78
N TYR A 228 -4.41 17.19 4.27
CA TYR A 228 -3.36 17.44 3.30
C TYR A 228 -3.25 16.28 2.32
N GLN A 229 -2.95 16.59 1.08
CA GLN A 229 -2.57 15.64 0.04
C GLN A 229 -1.66 16.36 -0.97
N GLY A 230 -0.61 15.64 -1.42
CA GLY A 230 0.33 16.20 -2.40
C GLY A 230 1.78 15.80 -2.10
N ALA A 231 2.72 16.56 -2.67
CA ALA A 231 4.13 16.34 -2.42
C ALA A 231 4.51 16.71 -0.97
N PRO A 232 5.24 15.88 -0.22
CA PRO A 232 5.70 16.23 1.12
C PRO A 232 6.70 17.41 1.06
N GLN A 233 6.75 18.23 2.12
CA GLN A 233 7.72 19.32 2.25
C GLN A 233 9.15 18.79 2.31
N LYS A 234 9.32 17.65 2.98
CA LYS A 234 10.56 16.89 3.00
C LYS A 234 10.23 15.41 3.13
N ALA A 235 10.91 14.57 2.41
CA ALA A 235 10.83 13.13 2.58
C ALA A 235 12.15 12.45 2.23
N SER A 236 12.54 11.49 3.05
CA SER A 236 13.64 10.58 2.74
C SER A 236 13.36 9.18 3.28
N LEU A 237 13.62 8.18 2.45
CA LEU A 237 13.76 6.79 2.86
C LEU A 237 15.24 6.42 2.76
N ARG A 238 15.82 5.92 3.86
CA ARG A 238 17.16 5.32 3.83
C ARG A 238 17.02 3.84 3.60
N TRP A 239 17.81 3.31 2.69
CA TRP A 239 17.74 1.93 2.27
C TRP A 239 18.89 1.10 2.87
N LYS A 240 18.62 -0.17 3.20
CA LYS A 240 19.59 -1.17 3.67
C LYS A 240 19.70 -2.29 2.63
N ASP A 241 20.80 -3.03 2.67
CA ASP A 241 21.04 -4.21 1.81
C ASP A 241 20.98 -3.92 0.31
N LEU A 242 21.53 -2.80 -0.11
CA LEU A 242 21.56 -2.39 -1.52
C LEU A 242 22.15 -3.47 -2.45
N ALA A 243 23.11 -4.26 -1.96
CA ALA A 243 23.76 -5.32 -2.72
C ALA A 243 22.83 -6.52 -3.03
N SER A 244 21.72 -6.65 -2.32
CA SER A 244 20.75 -7.75 -2.52
C SER A 244 19.92 -7.59 -3.80
N GLY A 245 19.91 -6.40 -4.41
CA GLY A 245 18.96 -6.01 -5.45
C GLY A 245 17.54 -5.71 -4.94
N TYR A 246 17.26 -5.99 -3.65
CA TYR A 246 15.97 -5.77 -3.01
C TYR A 246 16.15 -5.10 -1.64
N PRO A 247 16.66 -3.86 -1.61
CA PRO A 247 16.94 -3.17 -0.37
C PRO A 247 15.68 -2.98 0.48
N SER A 248 15.81 -3.15 1.80
CA SER A 248 14.75 -2.84 2.74
C SER A 248 14.83 -1.38 3.21
N ALA A 249 13.69 -0.77 3.52
CA ALA A 249 13.69 0.54 4.17
C ALA A 249 14.34 0.43 5.55
N GLY A 250 15.26 1.34 5.88
CA GLY A 250 15.99 1.35 7.14
C GLY A 250 15.59 2.49 8.07
N ALA A 251 15.30 3.66 7.52
CA ALA A 251 14.81 4.82 8.26
C ALA A 251 13.91 5.69 7.39
N ILE A 252 13.01 6.39 8.04
CA ILE A 252 12.05 7.31 7.43
C ILE A 252 12.21 8.68 8.04
N GLU A 253 12.18 9.72 7.21
CA GLU A 253 11.97 11.10 7.60
C GLU A 253 10.95 11.72 6.66
N LEU A 254 9.89 12.31 7.20
CA LEU A 254 8.79 12.93 6.46
C LEU A 254 8.34 14.21 7.16
N GLU A 255 8.22 15.30 6.41
CA GLU A 255 7.63 16.55 6.89
C GLU A 255 6.39 16.87 6.04
N VAL A 256 5.25 17.05 6.70
CA VAL A 256 3.96 17.34 6.06
C VAL A 256 3.06 18.11 6.99
N ASP A 257 2.49 19.21 6.52
CA ASP A 257 1.44 20.00 7.20
C ASP A 257 1.75 20.30 8.70
N GLY A 258 2.98 20.80 8.97
CA GLY A 258 3.42 21.10 10.33
C GLY A 258 3.67 19.90 11.23
N LEU A 259 3.78 18.71 10.65
CA LEU A 259 4.23 17.49 11.32
C LEU A 259 5.57 17.03 10.77
N ARG A 260 6.44 16.56 11.65
CA ARG A 260 7.62 15.80 11.29
C ARG A 260 7.50 14.39 11.83
N LEU A 261 7.66 13.42 10.95
CA LEU A 261 7.66 12.01 11.24
C LEU A 261 9.05 11.45 10.97
N HIS A 262 9.68 10.82 11.94
CA HIS A 262 11.00 10.22 11.73
C HIS A 262 11.22 8.99 12.61
N GLY A 263 12.02 8.04 12.15
CA GLY A 263 12.35 6.85 12.93
C GLY A 263 12.96 5.73 12.13
N GLN A 264 13.06 4.57 12.78
CA GLN A 264 13.68 3.38 12.22
C GLN A 264 12.65 2.38 11.75
N VAL A 265 12.98 1.71 10.64
CA VAL A 265 12.25 0.57 10.12
C VAL A 265 12.97 -0.70 10.57
N ALA A 266 12.22 -1.63 11.14
CA ALA A 266 12.72 -2.94 11.52
C ALA A 266 13.06 -3.77 10.27
N GLU A 267 13.73 -4.91 10.49
CA GLU A 267 13.91 -5.89 9.41
C GLU A 267 12.54 -6.38 8.93
N PRO A 268 12.40 -6.65 7.62
CA PRO A 268 11.16 -7.19 7.09
C PRO A 268 10.78 -8.51 7.77
N PHE A 269 9.60 -8.54 8.38
CA PHE A 269 9.04 -9.77 8.97
C PHE A 269 8.40 -10.68 7.91
N PHE A 270 8.14 -10.16 6.71
CA PHE A 270 7.59 -10.93 5.61
C PHE A 270 8.29 -10.56 4.29
N ARG A 271 8.67 -11.60 3.56
CA ARG A 271 9.25 -11.51 2.21
C ARG A 271 8.52 -12.50 1.32
N PHE A 272 8.01 -12.03 0.19
CA PHE A 272 7.26 -12.86 -0.73
C PHE A 272 7.78 -12.65 -2.16
N ASP A 273 8.29 -13.72 -2.76
CA ASP A 273 8.64 -13.76 -4.16
C ASP A 273 7.43 -14.25 -4.96
N LEU A 274 6.87 -13.38 -5.80
CA LEU A 274 5.67 -13.73 -6.56
C LEU A 274 5.95 -14.83 -7.59
N LEU A 275 7.17 -14.89 -8.17
CA LEU A 275 7.52 -15.89 -9.15
C LEU A 275 7.59 -17.30 -8.58
N ASP A 276 7.82 -17.47 -7.28
CA ASP A 276 7.79 -18.78 -6.63
C ASP A 276 6.41 -19.46 -6.71
N ARG A 277 5.39 -18.73 -7.12
CA ARG A 277 4.00 -19.19 -7.26
C ARG A 277 3.55 -19.39 -8.68
N VAL A 278 4.39 -19.04 -9.64
CA VAL A 278 4.10 -19.21 -11.05
C VAL A 278 4.61 -20.58 -11.50
N ALA A 279 3.74 -21.37 -12.15
CA ALA A 279 4.10 -22.68 -12.64
C ALA A 279 5.13 -22.62 -13.79
N MET A 280 6.01 -23.61 -13.82
CA MET A 280 6.91 -23.83 -14.96
C MET A 280 6.11 -24.28 -16.20
N PRO A 281 6.46 -23.90 -17.45
CA PRO A 281 7.64 -23.11 -17.83
C PRO A 281 7.42 -21.59 -17.77
N PHE A 282 6.21 -21.14 -17.45
CA PHE A 282 5.81 -19.73 -17.53
C PHE A 282 6.63 -18.85 -16.57
N ARG A 283 7.02 -19.38 -15.41
CA ARG A 283 7.94 -18.72 -14.47
C ARG A 283 9.22 -18.24 -15.16
N ASN A 284 9.84 -19.07 -15.99
CA ASN A 284 11.08 -18.70 -16.68
C ASN A 284 10.86 -17.59 -17.71
N VAL A 285 9.73 -17.57 -18.38
CA VAL A 285 9.38 -16.49 -19.32
C VAL A 285 9.18 -15.18 -18.56
N LEU A 286 8.42 -15.19 -17.47
CA LEU A 286 8.21 -14.00 -16.65
C LEU A 286 9.51 -13.49 -16.02
N ALA A 287 10.36 -14.37 -15.53
CA ALA A 287 11.64 -14.02 -14.92
C ALA A 287 12.60 -13.26 -15.88
N THR A 288 12.38 -13.33 -17.19
CA THR A 288 13.11 -12.51 -18.16
C THR A 288 12.61 -11.06 -18.24
N GLN A 289 11.42 -10.79 -17.73
CA GLN A 289 10.75 -9.49 -17.84
C GLN A 289 10.56 -8.81 -16.49
N THR A 290 10.38 -9.57 -15.44
CA THR A 290 10.08 -9.06 -14.09
C THR A 290 10.49 -10.06 -13.02
N GLU A 291 11.00 -9.55 -11.91
CA GLU A 291 11.29 -10.34 -10.69
C GLU A 291 10.58 -9.70 -9.47
N PRO A 292 9.24 -9.79 -9.43
CA PRO A 292 8.45 -9.05 -8.45
C PRO A 292 8.62 -9.64 -7.04
N ARG A 293 8.85 -8.76 -6.07
CA ARG A 293 8.99 -9.11 -4.65
C ARG A 293 8.27 -8.14 -3.74
N LEU A 294 7.58 -8.67 -2.75
CA LEU A 294 6.91 -7.91 -1.71
C LEU A 294 7.68 -8.04 -0.39
N LEU A 295 7.96 -6.92 0.26
CA LEU A 295 8.51 -6.85 1.62
C LEU A 295 7.53 -6.12 2.53
N LEU A 296 7.33 -6.64 3.75
CA LEU A 296 6.58 -5.96 4.80
C LEU A 296 7.44 -5.82 6.05
N ALA A 297 7.45 -4.63 6.62
CA ALA A 297 8.19 -4.30 7.85
C ALA A 297 7.33 -3.47 8.80
N ARG A 298 7.70 -3.45 10.08
CA ARG A 298 7.18 -2.50 11.07
C ARG A 298 8.14 -1.33 11.21
N ALA A 299 7.61 -0.16 11.52
CA ALA A 299 8.41 0.99 11.91
C ALA A 299 7.90 1.56 13.24
N ARG A 300 8.82 2.07 14.04
CA ARG A 300 8.54 2.92 15.19
C ARG A 300 8.99 4.32 14.82
N LEU A 301 8.06 5.24 14.80
CA LEU A 301 8.29 6.60 14.36
C LEU A 301 7.95 7.57 15.48
N THR A 302 8.74 8.62 15.59
CA THR A 302 8.42 9.78 16.43
C THR A 302 7.65 10.79 15.58
N LEU A 303 6.52 11.21 16.07
CA LEU A 303 5.71 12.27 15.50
C LEU A 303 5.95 13.56 16.30
N ASP A 304 6.60 14.52 15.68
CA ASP A 304 6.88 15.84 16.26
C ASP A 304 5.97 16.88 15.61
N PRO A 305 4.98 17.43 16.34
CA PRO A 305 4.27 18.60 15.88
C PRO A 305 5.24 19.80 15.82
N GLN A 306 5.25 20.53 14.72
CA GLN A 306 6.09 21.73 14.59
C GLN A 306 5.49 22.95 15.32
N THR A 307 4.36 22.77 16.01
CA THR A 307 3.74 23.81 16.83
C THR A 307 4.47 23.94 18.16
N PRO A 308 4.92 25.13 18.55
CA PRO A 308 5.60 25.33 19.84
C PRO A 308 4.77 24.84 21.03
N GLY A 309 5.40 24.04 21.91
CA GLY A 309 4.76 23.50 23.11
C GLY A 309 3.93 22.22 22.92
N ALA A 310 3.73 21.74 21.71
CA ALA A 310 3.11 20.43 21.48
C ALA A 310 4.11 19.31 21.75
N ALA A 311 3.64 18.25 22.42
CA ALA A 311 4.49 17.11 22.78
C ALA A 311 4.67 16.13 21.61
N SER A 312 5.88 15.61 21.49
CA SER A 312 6.18 14.50 20.59
C SER A 312 5.55 13.20 21.11
N ARG A 313 5.16 12.30 20.20
CA ARG A 313 4.67 10.97 20.56
C ARG A 313 5.22 9.88 19.63
N GLU A 314 5.32 8.67 20.14
CA GLU A 314 5.55 7.51 19.29
C GLU A 314 4.29 7.10 18.55
N VAL A 315 4.47 6.70 17.29
CA VAL A 315 3.43 6.09 16.45
C VAL A 315 4.02 4.86 15.76
N ALA A 316 3.19 3.84 15.59
CA ALA A 316 3.60 2.66 14.84
C ALA A 316 3.18 2.80 13.38
N ALA A 317 4.04 2.32 12.49
CA ALA A 317 3.75 2.28 11.07
C ALA A 317 3.99 0.90 10.47
N VAL A 318 3.31 0.63 9.37
CA VAL A 318 3.57 -0.49 8.48
C VAL A 318 4.28 0.06 7.26
N VAL A 319 5.37 -0.59 6.86
CA VAL A 319 6.13 -0.27 5.66
C VAL A 319 6.00 -1.44 4.69
N LYS A 320 5.50 -1.15 3.51
CA LYS A 320 5.36 -2.09 2.42
C LYS A 320 6.28 -1.66 1.29
N VAL A 321 7.01 -2.59 0.71
CA VAL A 321 7.83 -2.34 -0.47
C VAL A 321 7.53 -3.37 -1.53
N ASP A 322 7.01 -2.91 -2.66
CA ASP A 322 6.81 -3.70 -3.88
C ASP A 322 7.97 -3.45 -4.84
N TYR A 323 8.64 -4.49 -5.24
CA TYR A 323 9.60 -4.49 -6.33
C TYR A 323 8.97 -5.11 -7.57
N ALA A 324 9.10 -4.45 -8.71
CA ALA A 324 8.83 -5.07 -9.99
C ALA A 324 10.10 -5.75 -10.55
N ASN A 325 11.27 -5.19 -10.23
CA ASN A 325 12.57 -5.72 -10.61
C ASN A 325 13.62 -5.42 -9.53
N PRO A 326 14.74 -6.17 -9.52
CA PRO A 326 15.88 -5.83 -8.68
C PRO A 326 16.40 -4.42 -8.97
N VAL A 327 16.74 -3.69 -7.92
CA VAL A 327 17.34 -2.36 -8.05
C VAL A 327 18.83 -2.52 -8.27
N SER A 328 19.40 -1.93 -9.31
CA SER A 328 20.84 -1.89 -9.47
C SER A 328 21.45 -0.89 -8.48
N ALA A 329 22.60 -1.21 -7.88
CA ALA A 329 23.31 -0.31 -6.99
C ALA A 329 23.62 1.07 -7.63
N ALA A 330 23.74 1.12 -8.95
CA ALA A 330 23.96 2.34 -9.72
C ALA A 330 22.70 3.25 -9.79
N SER A 331 21.49 2.69 -9.65
CA SER A 331 20.24 3.46 -9.75
C SER A 331 19.88 4.19 -8.45
N GLU A 332 20.50 3.82 -7.32
CA GLU A 332 20.29 4.44 -6.00
C GLU A 332 21.38 5.43 -5.59
N ALA A 333 22.46 5.54 -6.35
CA ALA A 333 23.46 6.57 -6.09
C ALA A 333 22.80 7.96 -6.20
N PRO A 334 22.93 8.85 -5.19
CA PRO A 334 22.40 10.19 -5.30
C PRO A 334 23.02 10.84 -6.55
N ARG A 335 22.18 11.18 -7.53
CA ARG A 335 22.65 11.95 -8.67
C ARG A 335 23.22 13.26 -8.13
N ALA A 336 24.49 13.52 -8.41
CA ALA A 336 25.10 14.81 -8.11
C ALA A 336 24.16 15.91 -8.68
N PRO A 337 23.90 16.99 -7.91
CA PRO A 337 23.11 18.10 -8.41
C PRO A 337 23.69 18.54 -9.76
N ALA A 338 22.81 18.69 -10.75
CA ALA A 338 23.22 19.16 -12.06
C ALA A 338 24.03 20.45 -11.89
N PRO A 339 25.19 20.59 -12.53
CA PRO A 339 25.99 21.80 -12.41
C PRO A 339 25.10 22.98 -12.78
N ALA A 340 25.04 23.98 -11.88
CA ALA A 340 24.30 25.20 -12.11
C ALA A 340 24.73 25.73 -13.48
N ALA A 341 23.77 25.92 -14.40
CA ALA A 341 24.04 26.50 -15.69
C ALA A 341 24.76 27.82 -15.44
N SER A 342 26.04 27.87 -15.77
CA SER A 342 26.84 29.08 -15.72
C SER A 342 26.22 30.02 -16.72
N GLY A 343 25.45 31.01 -16.24
CA GLY A 343 24.92 32.09 -17.03
C GLY A 343 26.08 32.82 -17.69
N GLY A 344 26.35 32.50 -18.96
CA GLY A 344 27.20 33.28 -19.81
C GLY A 344 26.52 34.60 -20.10
N GLY A 345 26.87 35.62 -19.34
CA GLY A 345 26.65 36.99 -19.74
C GLY A 345 27.60 37.34 -20.85
N GLY A 346 27.10 37.77 -21.97
CA GLY A 346 27.74 38.40 -23.08
C GLY A 346 26.81 39.46 -23.65
#